data_c7f0cac4baa80c7a19990574cbdcf1b3
#
_entry.id   c7f0cac4baa80c7a19990574cbdcf1b3
#
_cell.length_a   1.000
_cell.length_b   1.000
_cell.length_c   1.000
_cell.angle_alpha   90.00
_cell.angle_beta   90.00
_cell.angle_gamma   90.00
#
_symmetry.space_group_name_H-M   'P 1'
#
loop_
_entity.id
_entity.type
_entity.pdbx_description
1 polymer ?
#
loop_
_entity_poly.entity_id
_entity_poly.type
_entity_poly.pdbx_seq_one_letter_code
_entity_poly.pdbx_strand_id
1 'polypeptide(L)'
;MRVRLADTSARTIGDETIVLNLPRSRYFTIRGVGVRLFELLAEDRSVDDLVDTIVAEYDVDHAVAHRDVESFVARLRDEGLVH
;
A
#
# COMPACT_ATOMS: atom_id res chain seq x y z
N MET A 1 4.30 5.19 13.79
CA MET A 1 4.04 6.03 12.60
C MET A 1 2.82 5.48 11.88
N ARG A 2 1.92 6.35 11.52
CA ARG A 2 0.71 5.93 10.80
C ARG A 2 0.84 6.32 9.34
N VAL A 3 0.22 5.52 8.47
CA VAL A 3 0.26 5.72 7.03
C VAL A 3 -1.16 6.02 6.57
N ARG A 4 -1.32 7.06 5.77
CA ARG A 4 -2.62 7.49 5.27
C ARG A 4 -2.48 7.94 3.82
N LEU A 5 -3.46 7.55 2.98
CA LEU A 5 -3.45 7.95 1.58
C LEU A 5 -3.64 9.47 1.45
N ALA A 6 -2.90 10.05 0.50
CA ALA A 6 -3.09 11.42 0.07
C ALA A 6 -4.24 11.47 -0.95
N ASP A 7 -4.48 12.63 -1.55
CA ASP A 7 -5.51 12.79 -2.58
C ASP A 7 -5.18 11.94 -3.79
N THR A 8 -5.84 10.79 -3.88
CA THR A 8 -5.64 9.85 -4.97
C THR A 8 -6.98 9.36 -5.49
N SER A 9 -6.96 8.86 -6.70
CA SER A 9 -8.05 8.09 -7.27
C SER A 9 -7.50 6.72 -7.64
N ALA A 10 -8.20 5.66 -7.26
CA ALA A 10 -7.71 4.31 -7.49
C ALA A 10 -8.83 3.41 -7.96
N ARG A 11 -8.49 2.46 -8.83
CA ARG A 11 -9.43 1.47 -9.34
C ARG A 11 -8.74 0.11 -9.38
N THR A 12 -9.40 -0.89 -8.82
CA THR A 12 -8.91 -2.27 -8.87
C THR A 12 -9.62 -3.02 -9.98
N ILE A 13 -8.83 -3.63 -10.87
CA ILE A 13 -9.34 -4.44 -11.98
C ILE A 13 -8.61 -5.77 -11.89
N GLY A 14 -9.36 -6.84 -11.57
CA GLY A 14 -8.75 -8.15 -11.37
C GLY A 14 -7.80 -8.13 -10.19
N ASP A 15 -6.53 -8.45 -10.45
CA ASP A 15 -5.48 -8.51 -9.43
C ASP A 15 -4.54 -7.29 -9.48
N GLU A 16 -4.98 -6.21 -10.12
CA GLU A 16 -4.19 -4.99 -10.24
C GLU A 16 -4.98 -3.79 -9.73
N THR A 17 -4.28 -2.85 -9.11
CA THR A 17 -4.84 -1.55 -8.72
C THR A 17 -4.09 -0.46 -9.47
N ILE A 18 -4.83 0.37 -10.18
CA ILE A 18 -4.28 1.54 -10.88
C ILE A 18 -4.55 2.74 -10.00
N VAL A 19 -3.49 3.46 -9.65
CA VAL A 19 -3.57 4.61 -8.76
C VAL A 19 -3.19 5.86 -9.54
N LEU A 20 -4.06 6.88 -9.46
CA LEU A 20 -3.81 8.18 -10.07
C LEU A 20 -3.41 9.17 -8.98
N ASN A 21 -2.24 9.77 -9.17
CA ASN A 21 -1.80 10.90 -8.35
C ASN A 21 -2.18 12.17 -9.09
N LEU A 22 -3.33 12.73 -8.76
CA LEU A 22 -3.89 13.86 -9.48
C LEU A 22 -2.99 15.11 -9.45
N PRO A 23 -2.43 15.50 -8.27
CA PRO A 23 -1.54 16.67 -8.22
C PRO A 23 -0.31 16.57 -9.12
N ARG A 24 0.21 15.36 -9.33
CA ARG A 24 1.41 15.14 -10.15
C ARG A 24 1.09 14.70 -11.57
N SER A 25 -0.19 14.47 -11.88
CA SER A 25 -0.65 13.95 -13.18
C SER A 25 0.09 12.68 -13.56
N ARG A 26 0.28 11.78 -12.60
CA ARG A 26 0.97 10.50 -12.78
C ARG A 26 0.08 9.36 -12.35
N TYR A 27 0.34 8.19 -12.91
CA TYR A 27 -0.33 6.97 -12.46
C TYR A 27 0.70 5.85 -12.32
N PHE A 28 0.34 4.85 -11.51
CA PHE A 28 1.13 3.63 -11.46
C PHE A 28 0.25 2.45 -11.06
N THR A 29 0.76 1.25 -11.33
CA THR A 29 0.03 0.01 -11.11
C THR A 29 0.61 -0.75 -9.92
N ILE A 30 -0.29 -1.23 -9.05
CA ILE A 30 0.05 -2.05 -7.89
C ILE A 30 -0.43 -3.46 -8.16
N ARG A 31 0.39 -4.46 -7.84
CA ARG A 31 0.09 -5.87 -8.04
C ARG A 31 0.43 -6.67 -6.79
N GLY A 32 -0.05 -7.91 -6.76
CA GLY A 32 0.27 -8.84 -5.69
C GLY A 32 -0.24 -8.38 -4.34
N VAL A 33 0.56 -8.60 -3.31
CA VAL A 33 0.21 -8.23 -1.94
C VAL A 33 0.00 -6.73 -1.77
N GLY A 34 0.59 -5.92 -2.65
CA GLY A 34 0.41 -4.48 -2.63
C GLY A 34 -1.04 -4.06 -2.82
N VAL A 35 -1.83 -4.83 -3.57
CA VAL A 35 -3.25 -4.55 -3.77
C VAL A 35 -3.97 -4.62 -2.41
N ARG A 36 -3.68 -5.65 -1.63
CA ARG A 36 -4.28 -5.80 -0.29
C ARG A 36 -3.83 -4.69 0.65
N LEU A 37 -2.54 -4.36 0.61
CA LEU A 37 -2.01 -3.27 1.42
C LEU A 37 -2.68 -1.94 1.07
N PHE A 38 -2.89 -1.69 -0.20
CA PHE A 38 -3.55 -0.47 -0.63
C PHE A 38 -5.00 -0.41 -0.13
N GLU A 39 -5.72 -1.53 -0.16
CA GLU A 39 -7.08 -1.61 0.38
C GLU A 39 -7.09 -1.28 1.88
N LEU A 40 -6.12 -1.80 2.62
CA LEU A 40 -6.03 -1.55 4.07
C LEU A 40 -5.79 -0.07 4.38
N LEU A 41 -5.16 0.66 3.47
CA LEU A 41 -4.88 2.08 3.63
C LEU A 41 -6.10 2.98 3.39
N ALA A 42 -7.26 2.40 3.10
CA ALA A 42 -8.51 3.16 3.11
C ALA A 42 -8.77 3.76 4.51
N GLU A 43 -8.18 3.15 5.54
CA GLU A 43 -8.18 3.68 6.88
C GLU A 43 -6.75 3.97 7.31
N ASP A 44 -6.60 4.89 8.26
CA ASP A 44 -5.30 5.25 8.82
C ASP A 44 -4.73 4.06 9.60
N ARG A 45 -3.53 3.60 9.24
CA ARG A 45 -2.91 2.40 9.83
C ARG A 45 -1.43 2.60 10.08
N SER A 46 -0.93 1.93 11.11
CA SER A 46 0.51 1.88 11.35
C SER A 46 1.15 0.82 10.44
N VAL A 47 2.47 0.92 10.27
CA VAL A 47 3.23 -0.10 9.54
C VAL A 47 3.06 -1.46 10.23
N ASP A 48 3.08 -1.48 11.58
CA ASP A 48 2.91 -2.72 12.34
C ASP A 48 1.54 -3.36 12.09
N ASP A 49 0.47 -2.55 12.00
CA ASP A 49 -0.87 -3.06 11.67
C ASP A 49 -0.88 -3.72 10.29
N LEU A 50 -0.22 -3.10 9.32
CA LEU A 50 -0.14 -3.65 7.97
C LEU A 50 0.62 -4.97 7.96
N VAL A 51 1.75 -5.02 8.65
CA VAL A 51 2.56 -6.24 8.74
C VAL A 51 1.76 -7.37 9.40
N ASP A 52 1.11 -7.09 10.52
CA ASP A 52 0.32 -8.09 11.23
C ASP A 52 -0.81 -8.65 10.36
N THR A 53 -1.48 -7.81 9.60
CA THR A 53 -2.56 -8.24 8.72
C THR A 53 -2.02 -9.14 7.61
N ILE A 54 -0.89 -8.78 7.00
CA ILE A 54 -0.30 -9.56 5.94
C ILE A 54 0.18 -10.92 6.46
N VAL A 55 0.80 -10.96 7.63
CA VAL A 55 1.23 -12.22 8.25
C VAL A 55 0.02 -13.13 8.54
N ALA A 56 -1.08 -12.53 8.98
CA ALA A 56 -2.29 -13.29 9.30
C ALA A 56 -3.00 -13.84 8.06
N GLU A 57 -2.97 -13.10 6.94
CA GLU A 57 -3.69 -13.46 5.72
C GLU A 57 -2.87 -14.29 4.73
N TYR A 58 -1.55 -14.15 4.78
CA TYR A 58 -0.65 -14.83 3.85
C TYR A 58 0.34 -15.67 4.66
N ASP A 59 0.74 -16.78 4.09
CA ASP A 59 1.71 -17.67 4.75
C ASP A 59 3.13 -17.15 4.51
N VAL A 60 3.48 -16.05 5.19
CA VAL A 60 4.77 -15.41 5.03
C VAL A 60 5.41 -15.20 6.40
N ASP A 61 6.74 -15.20 6.42
CA ASP A 61 7.52 -14.91 7.59
C ASP A 61 7.37 -13.43 7.98
N HIS A 62 7.30 -13.15 9.28
CA HIS A 62 7.12 -11.78 9.78
C HIS A 62 8.21 -10.83 9.25
N ALA A 63 9.48 -11.28 9.25
CA ALA A 63 10.59 -10.45 8.79
C ALA A 63 10.45 -10.09 7.30
N VAL A 64 10.00 -11.06 6.48
CA VAL A 64 9.77 -10.82 5.06
C VAL A 64 8.60 -9.86 4.86
N ALA A 65 7.50 -10.07 5.59
CA ALA A 65 6.34 -9.19 5.52
C ALA A 65 6.70 -7.76 5.91
N HIS A 66 7.46 -7.61 6.98
CA HIS A 66 7.88 -6.29 7.47
C HIS A 66 8.69 -5.55 6.40
N ARG A 67 9.66 -6.22 5.80
CA ARG A 67 10.50 -5.64 4.75
C ARG A 67 9.67 -5.23 3.54
N ASP A 68 8.75 -6.11 3.11
CA ASP A 68 7.93 -5.85 1.95
C ASP A 68 6.95 -4.70 2.18
N VAL A 69 6.36 -4.63 3.37
CA VAL A 69 5.46 -3.53 3.74
C VAL A 69 6.23 -2.21 3.78
N GLU A 70 7.41 -2.20 4.40
CA GLU A 70 8.22 -0.97 4.45
C GLU A 70 8.61 -0.49 3.06
N SER A 71 9.02 -1.40 2.17
CA SER A 71 9.36 -1.05 0.80
C SER A 71 8.17 -0.48 0.06
N PHE A 72 7.00 -1.08 0.24
CA PHE A 72 5.76 -0.62 -0.38
C PHE A 72 5.39 0.78 0.09
N VAL A 73 5.40 1.01 1.40
CA VAL A 73 5.07 2.32 1.99
C VAL A 73 6.07 3.39 1.53
N ALA A 74 7.36 3.05 1.49
CA ALA A 74 8.39 3.97 1.02
C ALA A 74 8.14 4.38 -0.43
N ARG A 75 7.77 3.43 -1.28
CA ARG A 75 7.46 3.70 -2.68
C ARG A 75 6.24 4.62 -2.81
N LEU A 76 5.18 4.35 -2.03
CA LEU A 76 4.00 5.21 -2.04
C LEU A 76 4.33 6.62 -1.55
N ARG A 77 5.21 6.73 -0.56
CA ARG A 77 5.64 8.03 -0.04
C ARG A 77 6.44 8.80 -1.08
N ASP A 78 7.35 8.12 -1.78
CA ASP A 78 8.15 8.74 -2.85
C ASP A 78 7.25 9.24 -3.98
N GLU A 79 6.15 8.54 -4.25
CA GLU A 79 5.19 8.94 -5.28
C GLU A 79 4.19 9.98 -4.76
N GLY A 80 4.28 10.37 -3.48
CA GLY A 80 3.38 11.36 -2.91
C GLY A 80 1.97 10.86 -2.64
N LEU A 81 1.79 9.54 -2.52
CA LEU A 81 0.48 8.92 -2.35
C LEU A 81 0.08 8.69 -0.90
N VAL A 82 1.03 8.76 0.03
CA VAL A 82 0.78 8.63 1.47
C VAL A 82 1.51 9.74 2.20
N HIS A 83 0.99 10.01 3.40
CA HIS A 83 1.57 11.01 4.30
C HIS A 83 2.49 10.39 5.33
#